data_c577f600de6ca2bc5dbcef3f142fa6e1
#
_entry.id   c577f600de6ca2bc5dbcef3f142fa6e1
#
_cell.length_a   1.000
_cell.length_b   1.000
_cell.length_c   1.000
_cell.angle_alpha   90.00
_cell.angle_beta   90.00
_cell.angle_gamma   90.00
#
_symmetry.space_group_name_H-M   'P 1'
#
loop_
_entity.id
_entity.type
_entity.pdbx_description
1 polymer ?
#
loop_
_entity_poly.entity_id
_entity_poly.type
_entity_poly.pdbx_seq_one_letter_code
_entity_poly.pdbx_strand_id
1 'polypeptide(L)'
;TSLITAYVIHNCFIFDTSANFIAFFTVLGFIAFLIAKPAVAAVPQTLNSKSSTTNYKLPTTNFRLGIGLQTLMFVLLVGAALLVYKTNVLPAKANYATTRAIVKSWARDFDGALAKYKEALSYDVPGEYEYRHRYAQWILEYTSGRALGEKEVAAIKYGITEVQKNA
;
A
#
# COMPACT_ATOMS: atom_id res chain seq x y z
N THR A 1 -14.08 3.64 20.98
CA THR A 1 -12.90 4.32 20.36
C THR A 1 -11.64 3.46 20.45
N SER A 2 -11.35 2.80 21.59
CA SER A 2 -10.12 2.00 21.78
C SER A 2 -10.01 0.79 20.85
N LEU A 3 -11.12 0.14 20.51
CA LEU A 3 -11.13 -1.06 19.65
C LEU A 3 -10.79 -0.73 18.19
N ILE A 4 -11.28 0.40 17.69
CA ILE A 4 -10.96 0.89 16.34
C ILE A 4 -9.49 1.31 16.28
N THR A 5 -8.99 1.98 17.31
CA THR A 5 -7.58 2.36 17.40
C THR A 5 -6.67 1.13 17.47
N ALA A 6 -7.02 0.13 18.28
CA ALA A 6 -6.27 -1.12 18.35
C ALA A 6 -6.30 -1.89 17.02
N TYR A 7 -7.45 -1.92 16.32
CA TYR A 7 -7.58 -2.55 15.02
C TYR A 7 -6.75 -1.84 13.94
N VAL A 8 -6.75 -0.51 13.92
CA VAL A 8 -5.94 0.29 13.01
C VAL A 8 -4.45 0.08 13.28
N ILE A 9 -4.04 0.12 14.56
CA ILE A 9 -2.66 -0.14 14.96
C ILE A 9 -2.25 -1.57 14.57
N HIS A 10 -3.09 -2.57 14.88
CA HIS A 10 -2.80 -3.95 14.53
C HIS A 10 -2.65 -4.16 13.02
N ASN A 11 -3.53 -3.58 12.21
CA ASN A 11 -3.40 -3.63 10.75
C ASN A 11 -2.18 -2.87 10.21
N CYS A 12 -1.77 -1.79 10.85
CA CYS A 12 -0.54 -1.09 10.50
C CYS A 12 0.71 -1.95 10.76
N PHE A 13 0.69 -2.79 11.81
CA PHE A 13 1.84 -3.65 12.16
C PHE A 13 1.87 -4.98 11.41
N ILE A 14 0.73 -5.51 10.97
CA ILE A 14 0.66 -6.77 10.20
C ILE A 14 1.13 -6.58 8.75
N PHE A 15 1.01 -5.37 8.19
CA PHE A 15 1.56 -5.03 6.88
C PHE A 15 2.93 -4.37 7.05
N ASP A 16 3.87 -5.12 7.58
CA ASP A 16 5.20 -4.72 8.02
C ASP A 16 6.13 -4.35 6.83
N THR A 17 5.76 -3.31 6.11
CA THR A 17 6.71 -2.64 5.22
C THR A 17 6.86 -1.19 5.64
N SER A 18 8.12 -0.78 5.85
CA SER A 18 8.50 0.61 6.14
C SER A 18 7.85 1.62 5.18
N ALA A 19 7.56 1.19 3.95
CA ALA A 19 6.86 1.99 2.95
C ALA A 19 5.43 2.36 3.36
N ASN A 20 4.70 1.47 4.04
CA ASN A 20 3.33 1.74 4.50
C ASN A 20 3.30 2.80 5.60
N PHE A 21 4.30 2.78 6.51
CA PHE A 21 4.44 3.79 7.55
C PHE A 21 4.76 5.15 6.95
N ILE A 22 5.70 5.22 6.02
CA ILE A 22 6.08 6.47 5.35
C ILE A 22 4.87 7.07 4.62
N ALA A 23 4.14 6.26 3.85
CA ALA A 23 2.95 6.71 3.13
C ALA A 23 1.87 7.21 4.11
N PHE A 24 1.59 6.47 5.18
CA PHE A 24 0.58 6.83 6.18
C PHE A 24 0.92 8.15 6.89
N PHE A 25 2.16 8.29 7.39
CA PHE A 25 2.57 9.52 8.08
C PHE A 25 2.69 10.70 7.13
N THR A 26 3.05 10.48 5.87
CA THR A 26 3.06 11.54 4.84
C THR A 26 1.64 12.06 4.58
N VAL A 27 0.66 11.17 4.43
CA VAL A 27 -0.75 11.55 4.26
C VAL A 27 -1.29 12.26 5.50
N LEU A 28 -1.00 11.75 6.70
CA LEU A 28 -1.41 12.40 7.95
C LEU A 28 -0.76 13.77 8.10
N GLY A 29 0.53 13.90 7.81
CA GLY A 29 1.24 15.19 7.85
C GLY A 29 0.63 16.17 6.85
N PHE A 30 0.26 15.69 5.67
CA PHE A 30 -0.40 16.52 4.66
C PHE A 30 -1.80 16.97 5.10
N ILE A 31 -2.61 16.08 5.67
CA ILE A 31 -3.93 16.41 6.21
C ILE A 31 -3.78 17.42 7.36
N ALA A 32 -2.83 17.19 8.27
CA ALA A 32 -2.53 18.12 9.36
C ALA A 32 -2.11 19.49 8.85
N PHE A 33 -1.29 19.54 7.80
CA PHE A 33 -0.91 20.79 7.14
C PHE A 33 -2.11 21.52 6.52
N LEU A 34 -3.04 20.80 5.89
CA LEU A 34 -4.25 21.38 5.32
C LEU A 34 -5.23 21.90 6.39
N ILE A 35 -5.27 21.24 7.55
CA ILE A 35 -6.16 21.59 8.67
C ILE A 35 -5.51 22.66 9.58
N ALA A 36 -4.18 22.70 9.64
CA ALA A 36 -3.47 23.68 10.45
C ALA A 36 -3.80 25.09 9.97
N LYS A 37 -4.71 25.73 10.69
CA LYS A 37 -4.88 27.19 10.53
C LYS A 37 -3.53 27.83 10.86
N PRO A 38 -3.02 28.78 10.04
CA PRO A 38 -1.81 29.48 10.40
C PRO A 38 -2.04 30.08 11.79
N ALA A 39 -1.22 29.69 12.75
CA ALA A 39 -1.18 30.34 14.04
C ALA A 39 -0.85 31.82 13.74
N VAL A 40 -1.86 32.67 13.87
CA VAL A 40 -1.62 34.13 13.84
C VAL A 40 -0.60 34.35 14.93
N ALA A 41 0.64 34.67 14.55
CA ALA A 41 1.67 35.04 15.49
C ALA A 41 1.05 36.11 16.38
N ALA A 42 0.87 35.79 17.65
CA ALA A 42 0.36 36.74 18.62
C ALA A 42 1.36 37.92 18.65
N VAL A 43 1.03 38.98 17.94
CA VAL A 43 1.75 40.23 18.08
C VAL A 43 1.63 40.61 19.55
N PRO A 44 2.73 40.80 20.28
CA PRO A 44 2.67 41.18 21.67
C PRO A 44 1.93 42.51 21.71
N GLN A 45 0.70 42.51 22.18
CA GLN A 45 -0.05 43.73 22.45
C GLN A 45 0.62 44.38 23.65
N THR A 46 1.45 45.39 23.39
CA THR A 46 1.81 46.37 24.41
C THR A 46 0.51 46.95 24.94
N LEU A 47 0.28 46.68 26.21
CA LEU A 47 -0.81 47.24 27.01
C LEU A 47 -0.85 48.77 26.90
N ASN A 48 -1.77 49.29 26.12
CA ASN A 48 -2.26 50.65 26.30
C ASN A 48 -3.79 50.60 26.31
N SER A 49 -4.31 50.63 27.54
CA SER A 49 -5.69 50.78 27.92
C SER A 49 -6.30 52.02 27.29
N LYS A 50 -7.24 51.84 26.35
CA LYS A 50 -8.45 52.67 26.23
C LYS A 50 -9.52 51.89 25.49
N SER A 51 -10.60 51.63 26.20
CA SER A 51 -11.84 51.02 25.73
C SER A 51 -12.31 51.64 24.41
N SER A 52 -12.36 50.86 23.36
CA SER A 52 -13.18 51.12 22.19
C SER A 52 -13.58 49.78 21.61
N THR A 53 -14.89 49.53 21.62
CA THR A 53 -15.55 48.35 21.05
C THR A 53 -15.31 48.35 19.53
N THR A 54 -14.15 47.88 19.12
CA THR A 54 -13.85 47.66 17.70
C THR A 54 -14.22 46.23 17.33
N ASN A 55 -15.22 46.12 16.47
CA ASN A 55 -15.53 44.90 15.75
C ASN A 55 -14.28 44.42 15.03
N TYR A 56 -13.56 43.44 15.65
CA TYR A 56 -12.43 42.79 14.98
C TYR A 56 -12.98 41.94 13.84
N LYS A 57 -13.03 42.50 12.66
CA LYS A 57 -13.14 41.74 11.44
C LYS A 57 -11.85 40.91 11.33
N LEU A 58 -11.91 39.64 11.67
CA LEU A 58 -10.81 38.70 11.41
C LEU A 58 -10.38 38.87 9.93
N PRO A 59 -9.11 39.16 9.65
CA PRO A 59 -8.64 39.19 8.28
C PRO A 59 -8.81 37.76 7.74
N THR A 60 -9.81 37.56 6.89
CA THR A 60 -9.87 36.37 6.03
C THR A 60 -8.73 36.53 5.05
N THR A 61 -7.54 36.07 5.46
CA THR A 61 -6.44 35.88 4.53
C THR A 61 -6.87 34.79 3.58
N ASN A 62 -7.40 35.20 2.43
CA ASN A 62 -7.55 34.27 1.29
C ASN A 62 -6.14 33.88 0.87
N PHE A 63 -5.64 32.79 1.47
CA PHE A 63 -4.36 32.23 1.12
C PHE A 63 -4.53 31.58 -0.27
N ARG A 64 -4.42 32.38 -1.31
CA ARG A 64 -4.32 31.91 -2.68
C ARG A 64 -2.92 31.31 -2.82
N LEU A 65 -2.82 29.99 -2.66
CA LEU A 65 -1.63 29.26 -3.08
C LEU A 65 -1.33 29.67 -4.53
N GLY A 66 -0.12 30.16 -4.79
CA GLY A 66 0.30 30.46 -6.15
C GLY A 66 0.13 29.23 -7.03
N ILE A 67 -0.26 29.42 -8.30
CA ILE A 67 -0.54 28.36 -9.27
C ILE A 67 0.57 27.28 -9.27
N GLY A 68 1.84 27.71 -9.16
CA GLY A 68 2.98 26.79 -9.10
C GLY A 68 2.94 25.83 -7.90
N LEU A 69 2.54 26.31 -6.73
CA LEU A 69 2.44 25.46 -5.52
C LEU A 69 1.25 24.50 -5.60
N GLN A 70 0.13 24.93 -6.17
CA GLN A 70 -1.01 24.03 -6.41
C GLN A 70 -0.65 22.91 -7.37
N THR A 71 0.07 23.22 -8.45
CA THR A 71 0.55 22.21 -9.41
C THR A 71 1.51 21.23 -8.75
N LEU A 72 2.47 21.73 -7.97
CA LEU A 72 3.40 20.88 -7.22
C LEU A 72 2.65 19.94 -6.27
N MET A 73 1.70 20.43 -5.53
CA MET A 73 0.90 19.62 -4.60
C MET A 73 0.07 18.55 -5.34
N PHE A 74 -0.49 18.89 -6.48
CA PHE A 74 -1.23 17.94 -7.31
C PHE A 74 -0.30 16.81 -7.82
N VAL A 75 0.89 17.17 -8.30
CA VAL A 75 1.90 16.18 -8.76
C VAL A 75 2.33 15.27 -7.62
N LEU A 76 2.58 15.82 -6.42
CA LEU A 76 2.93 15.02 -5.25
C LEU A 76 1.79 14.08 -4.83
N LEU A 77 0.54 14.53 -4.90
CA LEU A 77 -0.62 13.72 -4.57
C LEU A 77 -0.79 12.55 -5.56
N VAL A 78 -0.64 12.81 -6.86
CA VAL A 78 -0.69 11.76 -7.87
C VAL A 78 0.47 10.78 -7.69
N GLY A 79 1.69 11.27 -7.42
CA GLY A 79 2.86 10.42 -7.13
C GLY A 79 2.64 9.54 -5.91
N ALA A 80 2.09 10.10 -4.83
CA ALA A 80 1.75 9.33 -3.62
C ALA A 80 0.67 8.28 -3.90
N ALA A 81 -0.37 8.61 -4.67
CA ALA A 81 -1.42 7.67 -5.03
C ALA A 81 -0.87 6.48 -5.86
N LEU A 82 0.02 6.76 -6.82
CA LEU A 82 0.69 5.72 -7.62
C LEU A 82 1.59 4.84 -6.75
N LEU A 83 2.32 5.45 -5.81
CA LEU A 83 3.16 4.72 -4.86
C LEU A 83 2.30 3.78 -4.01
N VAL A 84 1.24 4.29 -3.40
CA VAL A 84 0.30 3.50 -2.58
C VAL A 84 -0.31 2.37 -3.41
N TYR A 85 -0.69 2.63 -4.65
CA TYR A 85 -1.22 1.60 -5.53
C TYR A 85 -0.21 0.47 -5.77
N LYS A 86 1.04 0.80 -6.13
CA LYS A 86 2.10 -0.19 -6.39
C LYS A 86 2.54 -0.95 -5.13
N THR A 87 2.64 -0.27 -3.99
CA THR A 87 3.17 -0.88 -2.76
C THR A 87 2.13 -1.57 -1.89
N ASN A 88 0.84 -1.27 -2.07
CA ASN A 88 -0.21 -1.84 -1.23
C ASN A 88 -1.26 -2.60 -2.04
N VAL A 89 -1.80 -1.99 -3.11
CA VAL A 89 -2.93 -2.60 -3.84
C VAL A 89 -2.47 -3.79 -4.67
N LEU A 90 -1.36 -3.66 -5.40
CA LEU A 90 -0.85 -4.78 -6.22
C LEU A 90 -0.39 -5.95 -5.36
N PRO A 91 0.42 -5.78 -4.29
CA PRO A 91 0.76 -6.87 -3.39
C PRO A 91 -0.46 -7.52 -2.73
N ALA A 92 -1.48 -6.74 -2.35
CA ALA A 92 -2.72 -7.29 -1.80
C ALA A 92 -3.44 -8.21 -2.82
N LYS A 93 -3.48 -7.83 -4.10
CA LYS A 93 -4.03 -8.68 -5.17
C LYS A 93 -3.21 -9.94 -5.36
N ALA A 94 -1.88 -9.85 -5.39
CA ALA A 94 -0.99 -11.01 -5.51
C ALA A 94 -1.16 -11.96 -4.32
N ASN A 95 -1.22 -11.46 -3.09
CA ASN A 95 -1.49 -12.24 -1.89
C ASN A 95 -2.86 -12.93 -1.95
N TYR A 96 -3.90 -12.21 -2.39
CA TYR A 96 -5.22 -12.78 -2.55
C TYR A 96 -5.22 -13.93 -3.57
N ALA A 97 -4.59 -13.75 -4.73
CA ALA A 97 -4.46 -14.79 -5.75
C ALA A 97 -3.70 -16.01 -5.20
N THR A 98 -2.59 -15.80 -4.47
CA THR A 98 -1.82 -16.86 -3.82
C THR A 98 -2.64 -17.64 -2.79
N THR A 99 -3.40 -16.93 -1.95
CA THR A 99 -4.29 -17.58 -0.98
C THR A 99 -5.35 -18.43 -1.68
N ARG A 100 -5.93 -17.95 -2.77
CA ARG A 100 -6.89 -18.73 -3.57
C ARG A 100 -6.24 -19.92 -4.25
N ALA A 101 -4.97 -19.82 -4.67
CA ALA A 101 -4.21 -20.95 -5.21
C ALA A 101 -4.04 -22.04 -4.15
N ILE A 102 -3.68 -21.67 -2.91
CA ILE A 102 -3.53 -22.60 -1.79
C ILE A 102 -4.86 -23.30 -1.49
N VAL A 103 -5.98 -22.58 -1.42
CA VAL A 103 -7.30 -23.18 -1.18
C VAL A 103 -7.65 -24.18 -2.28
N LYS A 104 -7.36 -23.87 -3.54
CA LYS A 104 -7.58 -24.79 -4.65
C LYS A 104 -6.64 -26.01 -4.60
N SER A 105 -5.41 -25.84 -4.18
CA SER A 105 -4.48 -26.94 -3.99
C SER A 105 -4.96 -27.92 -2.91
N TRP A 106 -5.53 -27.45 -1.82
CA TRP A 106 -6.16 -28.30 -0.79
C TRP A 106 -7.38 -29.04 -1.33
N ALA A 107 -8.15 -28.42 -2.21
CA ALA A 107 -9.26 -29.06 -2.92
C ALA A 107 -8.79 -30.03 -4.03
N ARG A 108 -7.48 -30.21 -4.23
CA ARG A 108 -6.86 -31.02 -5.30
C ARG A 108 -7.23 -30.55 -6.72
N ASP A 109 -7.64 -29.30 -6.87
CA ASP A 109 -7.91 -28.64 -8.15
C ASP A 109 -6.57 -28.10 -8.71
N PHE A 110 -5.86 -28.97 -9.45
CA PHE A 110 -4.54 -28.63 -10.02
C PHE A 110 -4.62 -27.46 -11.00
N ASP A 111 -5.55 -27.55 -11.96
CA ASP A 111 -5.68 -26.51 -13.00
C ASP A 111 -6.08 -25.16 -12.38
N GLY A 112 -6.98 -25.17 -11.41
CA GLY A 112 -7.38 -23.96 -10.68
C GLY A 112 -6.28 -23.39 -9.80
N ALA A 113 -5.49 -24.22 -9.14
CA ALA A 113 -4.33 -23.77 -8.35
C ALA A 113 -3.26 -23.18 -9.27
N LEU A 114 -2.91 -23.86 -10.36
CA LEU A 114 -1.95 -23.40 -11.35
C LEU A 114 -2.33 -22.04 -11.95
N ALA A 115 -3.61 -21.88 -12.32
CA ALA A 115 -4.11 -20.61 -12.86
C ALA A 115 -3.96 -19.46 -11.86
N LYS A 116 -4.28 -19.72 -10.58
CA LYS A 116 -4.19 -18.69 -9.52
C LYS A 116 -2.74 -18.35 -9.13
N TYR A 117 -1.82 -19.31 -9.15
CA TYR A 117 -0.40 -19.03 -8.97
C TYR A 117 0.16 -18.19 -10.13
N LYS A 118 -0.20 -18.53 -11.38
CA LYS A 118 0.19 -17.73 -12.54
C LYS A 118 -0.38 -16.30 -12.47
N GLU A 119 -1.62 -16.14 -12.00
CA GLU A 119 -2.21 -14.83 -11.74
C GLU A 119 -1.41 -14.04 -10.69
N ALA A 120 -1.03 -14.68 -9.56
CA ALA A 120 -0.22 -14.05 -8.54
C ALA A 120 1.15 -13.59 -9.09
N LEU A 121 1.80 -14.42 -9.88
CA LEU A 121 3.10 -14.14 -10.50
C LEU A 121 3.03 -13.10 -11.64
N SER A 122 1.83 -12.82 -12.17
CA SER A 122 1.66 -11.79 -13.20
C SER A 122 1.67 -10.36 -12.65
N TYR A 123 1.53 -10.21 -11.33
CA TYR A 123 1.65 -8.90 -10.68
C TYR A 123 3.13 -8.59 -10.45
N ASP A 124 3.62 -7.52 -11.08
CA ASP A 124 4.96 -6.98 -10.84
C ASP A 124 4.98 -6.22 -9.51
N VAL A 125 5.30 -6.92 -8.43
CA VAL A 125 5.20 -6.39 -7.06
C VAL A 125 6.51 -6.56 -6.29
N PRO A 126 6.81 -5.65 -5.35
CA PRO A 126 7.89 -5.86 -4.40
C PRO A 126 7.68 -7.18 -3.63
N GLY A 127 8.72 -8.01 -3.55
CA GLY A 127 8.62 -9.29 -2.84
C GLY A 127 8.06 -10.45 -3.68
N GLU A 128 8.02 -10.33 -5.01
CA GLU A 128 7.58 -11.40 -5.93
C GLU A 128 8.33 -12.73 -5.77
N TYR A 129 9.58 -12.68 -5.21
CA TYR A 129 10.35 -13.88 -4.88
C TYR A 129 9.59 -14.83 -3.94
N GLU A 130 8.78 -14.31 -3.03
CA GLU A 130 7.97 -15.11 -2.12
C GLU A 130 6.89 -15.89 -2.88
N TYR A 131 6.23 -15.27 -3.85
CA TYR A 131 5.21 -15.94 -4.67
C TYR A 131 5.83 -17.01 -5.57
N ARG A 132 7.03 -16.76 -6.12
CA ARG A 132 7.81 -17.76 -6.88
C ARG A 132 8.20 -18.93 -6.01
N HIS A 133 8.68 -18.66 -4.79
CA HIS A 133 9.03 -19.70 -3.83
C HIS A 133 7.82 -20.55 -3.47
N ARG A 134 6.69 -19.94 -3.16
CA ARG A 134 5.44 -20.65 -2.83
C ARG A 134 4.92 -21.49 -3.99
N TYR A 135 5.00 -20.97 -5.20
CA TYR A 135 4.66 -21.75 -6.38
C TYR A 135 5.56 -22.96 -6.54
N ALA A 136 6.88 -22.78 -6.43
CA ALA A 136 7.85 -23.86 -6.55
C ALA A 136 7.64 -24.94 -5.47
N GLN A 137 7.43 -24.52 -4.24
CA GLN A 137 7.11 -25.45 -3.13
C GLN A 137 5.85 -26.25 -3.44
N TRP A 138 4.77 -25.58 -3.83
CA TRP A 138 3.51 -26.26 -4.16
C TRP A 138 3.67 -27.28 -5.27
N ILE A 139 4.35 -26.94 -6.37
CA ILE A 139 4.48 -27.87 -7.51
C ILE A 139 5.34 -29.08 -7.16
N LEU A 140 6.40 -28.88 -6.36
CA LEU A 140 7.22 -29.97 -5.87
C LEU A 140 6.45 -30.90 -4.94
N GLU A 141 5.67 -30.36 -4.00
CA GLU A 141 4.83 -31.16 -3.10
C GLU A 141 3.74 -31.90 -3.88
N TYR A 142 3.09 -31.24 -4.84
CA TYR A 142 2.03 -31.86 -5.64
C TYR A 142 2.54 -33.01 -6.50
N THR A 143 3.72 -32.90 -7.07
CA THR A 143 4.31 -33.86 -8.01
C THR A 143 5.11 -34.97 -7.31
N SER A 144 5.43 -34.82 -6.03
CA SER A 144 6.19 -35.79 -5.25
C SER A 144 5.48 -37.15 -5.19
N GLY A 145 6.19 -38.19 -5.63
CA GLY A 145 5.69 -39.57 -5.59
C GLY A 145 4.56 -39.89 -6.59
N ARG A 146 4.32 -39.02 -7.58
CA ARG A 146 3.31 -39.25 -8.63
C ARG A 146 3.94 -39.42 -10.00
N ALA A 147 3.26 -40.18 -10.86
CA ALA A 147 3.57 -40.20 -12.28
C ALA A 147 3.25 -38.84 -12.88
N LEU A 148 4.19 -38.25 -13.61
CA LEU A 148 4.06 -36.91 -14.19
C LEU A 148 3.42 -37.00 -15.57
N GLY A 149 2.30 -36.27 -15.74
CA GLY A 149 1.72 -36.00 -17.06
C GLY A 149 2.35 -34.77 -17.71
N GLU A 150 1.95 -34.51 -18.95
CA GLU A 150 2.47 -33.36 -19.72
C GLU A 150 2.20 -32.02 -19.01
N LYS A 151 1.04 -31.89 -18.36
CA LYS A 151 0.67 -30.65 -17.65
C LYS A 151 1.57 -30.38 -16.45
N GLU A 152 1.85 -31.42 -15.67
CA GLU A 152 2.73 -31.32 -14.49
C GLU A 152 4.16 -31.00 -14.92
N VAL A 153 4.66 -31.61 -15.98
CA VAL A 153 5.98 -31.32 -16.55
C VAL A 153 6.06 -29.86 -17.02
N ALA A 154 5.02 -29.38 -17.70
CA ALA A 154 4.95 -27.99 -18.13
C ALA A 154 4.93 -27.01 -16.96
N ALA A 155 4.19 -27.34 -15.89
CA ALA A 155 4.13 -26.53 -14.67
C ALA A 155 5.48 -26.51 -13.93
N ILE A 156 6.19 -27.65 -13.86
CA ILE A 156 7.55 -27.69 -13.31
C ILE A 156 8.51 -26.81 -14.09
N LYS A 157 8.52 -26.93 -15.42
CA LYS A 157 9.36 -26.08 -16.28
C LYS A 157 9.10 -24.60 -16.07
N TYR A 158 7.83 -24.21 -16.00
CA TYR A 158 7.44 -22.84 -15.67
C TYR A 158 7.97 -22.42 -14.29
N GLY A 159 7.87 -23.28 -13.27
CA GLY A 159 8.41 -23.02 -11.93
C GLY A 159 9.92 -22.79 -11.93
N ILE A 160 10.65 -23.62 -12.63
CA ILE A 160 12.11 -23.45 -12.78
C ILE A 160 12.43 -22.09 -13.39
N THR A 161 11.74 -21.72 -14.49
CA THR A 161 11.94 -20.43 -15.14
C THR A 161 11.62 -19.26 -14.21
N GLU A 162 10.56 -19.35 -13.41
CA GLU A 162 10.21 -18.29 -12.46
C GLU A 162 11.23 -18.18 -11.32
N VAL A 163 11.72 -19.29 -10.76
CA VAL A 163 12.72 -19.28 -9.70
C VAL A 163 14.06 -18.74 -10.20
N GLN A 164 14.44 -19.03 -11.44
CA GLN A 164 15.67 -18.49 -12.05
C GLN A 164 15.68 -16.95 -12.13
N LYS A 165 14.50 -16.31 -12.17
CA LYS A 165 14.42 -14.83 -12.12
C LYS A 165 14.82 -14.24 -10.76
N ASN A 166 14.97 -15.08 -9.72
CA ASN A 166 15.40 -14.63 -8.40
C ASN A 166 16.94 -14.65 -8.22
N ALA A 167 17.67 -15.25 -9.19
CA ALA A 167 19.12 -15.33 -9.18
C ALA A 167 19.76 -14.11 -9.82
#